data_fb61270495448de88c617e1fb2987a6b
#
_entry.id   fb61270495448de88c617e1fb2987a6b
#
_cell.length_a   1.000
_cell.length_b   1.000
_cell.length_c   1.000
_cell.angle_alpha   90.00
_cell.angle_beta   90.00
_cell.angle_gamma   90.00
#
_symmetry.space_group_name_H-M   'P 1'
#
loop_
_entity.id
_entity.type
_entity.pdbx_description
1 polymer ?
#
loop_
_entity_poly.entity_id
_entity_poly.type
_entity_poly.pdbx_seq_one_letter_code
_entity_poly.pdbx_strand_id
1 'polypeptide(L)'
;VGYVTGSLGFLATQGVAGSGVDAYIRYENLVRRAETRVHSIIGVNGGCDAMRRELYSDVPKDQISDFVLPLSVLMAGRRVVFDETATASEEANQDLAPEFNMRVRVALRAMRGLCYVSDLLKPWRHPWAAFCIWSHKVLRYGAYVFMLVAMVSNIALALDGGIYLALLAAHVLFYMLALGTIVQGPEAGLPKVFSVPAYMVTSNVAFAIASLRFLRGESMATWRPRAG
;
A
#
# COMPACT_ATOMS: atom_id res chain seq x y z
N VAL A 1 10.99 -14.86 17.85
CA VAL A 1 10.35 -14.67 16.55
C VAL A 1 9.11 -15.54 16.49
N GLY A 2 7.97 -14.96 16.09
CA GLY A 2 6.70 -15.68 15.93
C GLY A 2 6.26 -15.80 14.48
N TYR A 3 6.73 -14.90 13.63
CA TYR A 3 6.39 -14.84 12.20
C TYR A 3 7.61 -14.41 11.39
N VAL A 4 7.80 -15.02 10.22
CA VAL A 4 8.85 -14.68 9.26
C VAL A 4 8.21 -14.54 7.89
N THR A 5 8.55 -13.49 7.16
CA THR A 5 8.17 -13.31 5.74
C THR A 5 9.40 -13.20 4.87
N GLY A 6 9.31 -13.77 3.67
CA GLY A 6 10.35 -13.68 2.66
C GLY A 6 10.18 -12.50 1.70
N SER A 7 11.08 -12.41 0.74
CA SER A 7 11.05 -11.46 -0.36
C SER A 7 10.20 -12.01 -1.50
N LEU A 8 9.24 -11.20 -1.97
CA LEU A 8 8.47 -11.49 -3.18
C LEU A 8 9.11 -10.74 -4.37
N GLY A 9 9.51 -11.48 -5.41
CA GLY A 9 9.93 -10.96 -6.70
C GLY A 9 8.84 -11.17 -7.74
N PHE A 10 8.79 -10.33 -8.77
CA PHE A 10 7.94 -10.58 -9.93
C PHE A 10 8.80 -11.11 -11.08
N LEU A 11 8.31 -12.16 -11.74
CA LEU A 11 8.88 -12.65 -13.00
C LEU A 11 8.74 -11.52 -14.03
N ALA A 12 9.80 -11.28 -14.81
CA ALA A 12 10.01 -10.12 -15.67
C ALA A 12 8.73 -9.64 -16.36
N THR A 13 8.26 -8.48 -15.96
CA THR A 13 7.14 -7.78 -16.59
C THR A 13 7.66 -6.87 -17.68
N GLN A 14 7.30 -7.16 -18.91
CA GLN A 14 7.44 -6.22 -20.02
C GLN A 14 6.29 -5.21 -19.89
N GLY A 15 6.62 -3.93 -19.68
CA GLY A 15 5.63 -2.85 -19.65
C GLY A 15 5.87 -1.79 -18.56
N VAL A 16 5.17 -0.65 -18.72
CA VAL A 16 5.28 0.54 -17.84
C VAL A 16 4.87 0.23 -16.40
N ALA A 17 3.91 -0.66 -16.19
CA ALA A 17 3.46 -1.09 -14.86
C ALA A 17 4.55 -1.85 -14.09
N GLY A 18 5.34 -2.71 -14.75
CA GLY A 18 6.35 -3.54 -14.11
C GLY A 18 7.48 -2.76 -13.45
N SER A 19 7.94 -1.67 -14.04
CA SER A 19 9.07 -0.91 -13.51
C SER A 19 8.74 -0.09 -12.26
N GLY A 20 7.52 0.42 -12.15
CA GLY A 20 7.05 1.12 -10.95
C GLY A 20 6.89 0.15 -9.78
N VAL A 21 6.40 -1.06 -10.07
CA VAL A 21 6.25 -2.15 -9.09
C VAL A 21 7.61 -2.61 -8.56
N ASP A 22 8.61 -2.81 -9.43
CA ASP A 22 9.95 -3.22 -9.02
C ASP A 22 10.65 -2.18 -8.14
N ALA A 23 10.52 -0.89 -8.46
CA ALA A 23 11.06 0.18 -7.64
C ALA A 23 10.37 0.23 -6.27
N TYR A 24 9.05 0.06 -6.25
CA TYR A 24 8.26 0.00 -5.03
C TYR A 24 8.66 -1.19 -4.14
N ILE A 25 8.83 -2.39 -4.70
CA ILE A 25 9.23 -3.58 -3.95
C ILE A 25 10.62 -3.42 -3.36
N ARG A 26 11.57 -2.87 -4.12
CA ARG A 26 12.92 -2.58 -3.59
C ARG A 26 12.87 -1.62 -2.41
N TYR A 27 12.04 -0.58 -2.49
CA TYR A 27 11.80 0.34 -1.37
C TYR A 27 11.18 -0.38 -0.17
N GLU A 28 10.12 -1.15 -0.37
CA GLU A 28 9.46 -1.92 0.70
C GLU A 28 10.42 -2.90 1.38
N ASN A 29 11.25 -3.61 0.62
CA ASN A 29 12.24 -4.54 1.17
C ASN A 29 13.32 -3.81 1.98
N LEU A 30 13.75 -2.60 1.54
CA LEU A 30 14.67 -1.76 2.31
C LEU A 30 14.04 -1.37 3.67
N VAL A 31 12.78 -0.95 3.67
CA VAL A 31 12.04 -0.60 4.90
C VAL A 31 11.92 -1.82 5.81
N ARG A 32 11.52 -2.98 5.29
CA ARG A 32 11.42 -4.24 6.07
C ARG A 32 12.73 -4.66 6.71
N ARG A 33 13.86 -4.51 5.99
CA ARG A 33 15.20 -4.76 6.56
C ARG A 33 15.47 -3.83 7.74
N ALA A 34 15.19 -2.53 7.58
CA ALA A 34 15.40 -1.54 8.63
C ALA A 34 14.51 -1.84 9.85
N GLU A 35 13.22 -2.08 9.63
CA GLU A 35 12.27 -2.43 10.69
C GLU A 35 12.66 -3.73 11.43
N THR A 36 13.09 -4.76 10.69
CA THR A 36 13.56 -6.03 11.27
C THR A 36 14.77 -5.83 12.17
N ARG A 37 15.70 -4.94 11.81
CA ARG A 37 16.89 -4.62 12.62
C ARG A 37 16.51 -3.91 13.92
N VAL A 38 15.55 -3.00 13.86
CA VAL A 38 15.12 -2.23 15.03
C VAL A 38 14.21 -3.06 15.93
N HIS A 39 13.15 -3.67 15.38
CA HIS A 39 12.19 -4.43 16.18
C HIS A 39 11.44 -5.48 15.34
N SER A 40 10.38 -5.09 14.65
CA SER A 40 9.48 -5.96 13.90
C SER A 40 8.88 -5.21 12.72
N ILE A 41 8.61 -5.92 11.65
CA ILE A 41 7.88 -5.40 10.50
C ILE A 41 6.38 -5.44 10.76
N ILE A 42 5.63 -4.57 10.08
CA ILE A 42 4.17 -4.50 10.16
C ILE A 42 3.46 -4.88 8.86
N GLY A 43 4.21 -5.12 7.80
CA GLY A 43 3.67 -5.47 6.49
C GLY A 43 4.41 -6.65 5.88
N VAL A 44 3.69 -7.71 5.57
CA VAL A 44 4.21 -8.90 4.88
C VAL A 44 3.62 -8.99 3.48
N ASN A 45 4.17 -9.85 2.63
CA ASN A 45 3.72 -10.00 1.23
C ASN A 45 2.72 -11.15 1.03
N GLY A 46 2.61 -12.08 1.99
CA GLY A 46 1.73 -13.24 1.88
C GLY A 46 2.19 -14.34 0.92
N GLY A 47 3.31 -14.13 0.20
CA GLY A 47 3.79 -15.09 -0.82
C GLY A 47 4.74 -16.15 -0.28
N CYS A 48 5.50 -15.85 0.78
CA CYS A 48 6.46 -16.76 1.40
C CYS A 48 6.55 -16.46 2.89
N ASP A 49 5.66 -17.06 3.67
CA ASP A 49 5.51 -16.76 5.09
C ASP A 49 5.56 -18.03 5.94
N ALA A 50 6.15 -17.91 7.14
CA ALA A 50 6.11 -18.94 8.15
C ALA A 50 5.75 -18.34 9.51
N MET A 51 4.86 -19.01 10.25
CA MET A 51 4.52 -18.59 11.61
C MET A 51 4.46 -19.78 12.56
N ARG A 52 4.65 -19.50 13.85
CA ARG A 52 4.48 -20.53 14.88
C ARG A 52 3.02 -20.93 14.97
N ARG A 53 2.75 -22.25 14.93
CA ARG A 53 1.39 -22.80 14.96
C ARG A 53 0.58 -22.36 16.18
N GLU A 54 1.24 -22.23 17.33
CA GLU A 54 0.62 -21.78 18.57
C GLU A 54 0.10 -20.33 18.54
N LEU A 55 0.58 -19.51 17.58
CA LEU A 55 0.18 -18.11 17.41
C LEU A 55 -0.87 -17.94 16.30
N TYR A 56 -1.19 -19.02 15.59
CA TYR A 56 -2.20 -18.98 14.55
C TYR A 56 -3.59 -18.80 15.15
N SER A 57 -4.34 -17.87 14.58
CA SER A 57 -5.76 -17.63 14.89
C SER A 57 -6.55 -17.49 13.60
N ASP A 58 -7.82 -17.88 13.63
CA ASP A 58 -8.71 -17.68 12.51
C ASP A 58 -8.92 -16.20 12.24
N VAL A 59 -8.73 -15.80 10.99
CA VAL A 59 -8.92 -14.43 10.53
C VAL A 59 -10.31 -14.26 9.95
N PRO A 60 -11.07 -13.21 10.34
CA PRO A 60 -12.36 -12.93 9.74
C PRO A 60 -12.29 -12.83 8.20
N LYS A 61 -13.30 -13.36 7.51
CA LYS A 61 -13.31 -13.48 6.04
C LYS A 61 -13.24 -12.14 5.28
N ASP A 62 -13.61 -11.05 5.94
CA ASP A 62 -13.57 -9.68 5.41
C ASP A 62 -12.23 -8.97 5.65
N GLN A 63 -11.24 -9.68 6.19
CA GLN A 63 -9.90 -9.18 6.48
C GLN A 63 -8.85 -9.92 5.63
N ILE A 64 -7.64 -9.40 5.60
CA ILE A 64 -6.50 -9.98 4.87
C ILE A 64 -5.63 -10.73 5.87
N SER A 65 -5.44 -12.04 5.67
CA SER A 65 -4.67 -12.89 6.57
C SER A 65 -3.20 -12.46 6.67
N ASP A 66 -2.57 -12.15 5.55
CA ASP A 66 -1.20 -11.67 5.48
C ASP A 66 -0.98 -10.28 6.10
N PHE A 67 -2.06 -9.56 6.42
CA PHE A 67 -2.00 -8.32 7.19
C PHE A 67 -2.31 -8.55 8.68
N VAL A 68 -3.34 -9.31 8.99
CA VAL A 68 -3.84 -9.48 10.37
C VAL A 68 -2.99 -10.45 11.18
N LEU A 69 -2.57 -11.59 10.60
CA LEU A 69 -1.78 -12.61 11.33
C LEU A 69 -0.45 -12.07 11.87
N PRO A 70 0.41 -11.38 11.08
CA PRO A 70 1.64 -10.81 11.64
C PRO A 70 1.36 -9.77 12.72
N LEU A 71 0.30 -8.95 12.60
CA LEU A 71 -0.07 -8.00 13.64
C LEU A 71 -0.60 -8.68 14.90
N SER A 72 -1.33 -9.80 14.78
CA SER A 72 -1.74 -10.61 15.93
C SER A 72 -0.54 -11.22 16.66
N VAL A 73 0.50 -11.61 15.93
CA VAL A 73 1.78 -12.08 16.50
C VAL A 73 2.46 -10.96 17.31
N LEU A 74 2.41 -9.71 16.82
CA LEU A 74 2.91 -8.55 17.58
C LEU A 74 2.10 -8.30 18.84
N MET A 75 0.77 -8.41 18.79
CA MET A 75 -0.11 -8.31 19.97
C MET A 75 0.23 -9.38 21.02
N ALA A 76 0.63 -10.58 20.60
CA ALA A 76 1.10 -11.65 21.48
C ALA A 76 2.54 -11.42 22.01
N GLY A 77 3.14 -10.25 21.80
CA GLY A 77 4.48 -9.91 22.27
C GLY A 77 5.61 -10.65 21.54
N ARG A 78 5.34 -11.19 20.35
CA ARG A 78 6.34 -11.89 19.52
C ARG A 78 6.76 -11.05 18.35
N ARG A 79 7.98 -11.27 17.85
CA ARG A 79 8.54 -10.52 16.71
C ARG A 79 8.07 -11.09 15.39
N VAL A 80 7.85 -10.17 14.43
CA VAL A 80 7.66 -10.43 13.01
C VAL A 80 8.90 -9.93 12.29
N VAL A 81 9.56 -10.77 11.50
CA VAL A 81 10.85 -10.45 10.86
C VAL A 81 10.81 -10.72 9.36
N PHE A 82 11.64 -10.00 8.63
CA PHE A 82 11.86 -10.18 7.21
C PHE A 82 13.15 -10.94 6.97
N ASP A 83 13.09 -12.01 6.19
CA ASP A 83 14.24 -12.78 5.70
C ASP A 83 14.35 -12.61 4.20
N GLU A 84 15.35 -11.86 3.75
CA GLU A 84 15.59 -11.61 2.32
C GLU A 84 16.13 -12.82 1.55
N THR A 85 16.62 -13.84 2.26
CA THR A 85 17.15 -15.06 1.64
C THR A 85 16.03 -16.02 1.22
N ALA A 86 14.87 -15.95 1.87
CA ALA A 86 13.67 -16.67 1.48
C ALA A 86 12.97 -15.90 0.35
N THR A 87 13.01 -16.43 -0.86
CA THR A 87 12.45 -15.75 -2.04
C THR A 87 11.31 -16.54 -2.67
N ALA A 88 10.27 -15.85 -3.07
CA ALA A 88 9.19 -16.36 -3.92
C ALA A 88 9.01 -15.45 -5.14
N SER A 89 8.56 -16.02 -6.25
CA SER A 89 8.29 -15.27 -7.48
C SER A 89 6.83 -15.43 -7.89
N GLU A 90 6.21 -14.33 -8.30
CA GLU A 90 4.83 -14.27 -8.76
C GLU A 90 4.76 -13.57 -10.13
N GLU A 91 3.80 -13.95 -10.97
CA GLU A 91 3.53 -13.23 -12.22
C GLU A 91 2.81 -11.91 -11.92
N ALA A 92 3.33 -10.81 -12.46
CA ALA A 92 2.69 -9.51 -12.27
C ALA A 92 1.45 -9.35 -13.16
N ASN A 93 0.44 -8.62 -12.65
CA ASN A 93 -0.70 -8.22 -13.47
C ASN A 93 -0.28 -7.22 -14.54
N GLN A 94 -0.70 -7.45 -15.77
CA GLN A 94 -0.43 -6.56 -16.91
C GLN A 94 -1.54 -5.52 -17.11
N ASP A 95 -2.76 -5.76 -16.62
CA ASP A 95 -3.92 -4.91 -16.83
C ASP A 95 -4.18 -3.92 -15.70
N LEU A 96 -4.48 -2.67 -16.05
CA LEU A 96 -4.73 -1.58 -15.08
C LEU A 96 -6.06 -1.70 -14.33
N ALA A 97 -7.14 -2.15 -14.97
CA ALA A 97 -8.47 -2.20 -14.35
C ALA A 97 -8.60 -3.29 -13.26
N PRO A 98 -8.15 -4.54 -13.48
CA PRO A 98 -8.05 -5.54 -12.41
C PRO A 98 -7.17 -5.08 -11.25
N GLU A 99 -6.05 -4.41 -11.53
CA GLU A 99 -5.13 -3.87 -10.54
C GLU A 99 -5.79 -2.80 -9.65
N PHE A 100 -6.56 -1.87 -10.24
CA PHE A 100 -7.29 -0.85 -9.51
C PHE A 100 -8.32 -1.44 -8.53
N ASN A 101 -9.15 -2.36 -9.03
CA ASN A 101 -10.16 -3.05 -8.21
C ASN A 101 -9.52 -3.87 -7.09
N MET A 102 -8.38 -4.50 -7.35
CA MET A 102 -7.58 -5.20 -6.35
C MET A 102 -7.13 -4.24 -5.26
N ARG A 103 -6.61 -3.05 -5.61
CA ARG A 103 -6.18 -2.03 -4.63
C ARG A 103 -7.31 -1.53 -3.74
N VAL A 104 -8.49 -1.24 -4.32
CA VAL A 104 -9.68 -0.85 -3.55
C VAL A 104 -10.03 -1.94 -2.53
N ARG A 105 -10.07 -3.20 -2.96
CA ARG A 105 -10.39 -4.34 -2.11
C ARG A 105 -9.34 -4.52 -1.01
N VAL A 106 -8.05 -4.52 -1.36
CA VAL A 106 -6.94 -4.68 -0.40
C VAL A 106 -6.99 -3.57 0.65
N ALA A 107 -7.16 -2.31 0.22
CA ALA A 107 -7.24 -1.17 1.14
C ALA A 107 -8.45 -1.28 2.09
N LEU A 108 -9.63 -1.61 1.57
CA LEU A 108 -10.84 -1.77 2.39
C LEU A 108 -10.67 -2.88 3.45
N ARG A 109 -10.16 -4.04 3.05
CA ARG A 109 -9.91 -5.16 3.97
C ARG A 109 -8.80 -4.84 4.97
N ALA A 110 -7.75 -4.10 4.57
CA ALA A 110 -6.71 -3.66 5.46
C ALA A 110 -7.23 -2.65 6.51
N MET A 111 -8.10 -1.71 6.13
CA MET A 111 -8.74 -0.78 7.07
C MET A 111 -9.57 -1.54 8.12
N ARG A 112 -10.31 -2.59 7.73
CA ARG A 112 -11.01 -3.47 8.67
C ARG A 112 -10.05 -4.22 9.58
N GLY A 113 -8.95 -4.73 9.03
CA GLY A 113 -7.87 -5.35 9.80
C GLY A 113 -7.25 -4.39 10.82
N LEU A 114 -7.07 -3.09 10.48
CA LEU A 114 -6.60 -2.08 11.43
C LEU A 114 -7.58 -1.89 12.60
N CYS A 115 -8.88 -1.92 12.36
CA CYS A 115 -9.87 -1.87 13.44
C CYS A 115 -9.77 -3.10 14.35
N TYR A 116 -9.55 -4.29 13.77
CA TYR A 116 -9.41 -5.54 14.52
C TYR A 116 -8.18 -5.51 15.44
N VAL A 117 -7.06 -4.96 14.97
CA VAL A 117 -5.82 -4.82 15.75
C VAL A 117 -5.63 -3.42 16.35
N SER A 118 -6.73 -2.71 16.64
CA SER A 118 -6.71 -1.29 17.06
C SER A 118 -5.88 -1.01 18.32
N ASP A 119 -5.62 -2.02 19.15
CA ASP A 119 -4.76 -1.87 20.33
C ASP A 119 -3.30 -1.53 19.95
N LEU A 120 -2.81 -2.05 18.81
CA LEU A 120 -1.49 -1.71 18.27
C LEU A 120 -1.36 -0.26 17.77
N LEU A 121 -2.48 0.44 17.53
CA LEU A 121 -2.47 1.85 17.15
C LEU A 121 -2.21 2.80 18.34
N LYS A 122 -2.20 2.29 19.57
CA LYS A 122 -2.02 3.06 20.81
C LYS A 122 -0.52 3.24 21.10
N PRO A 123 0.07 4.45 20.91
CA PRO A 123 1.51 4.65 21.06
C PRO A 123 1.99 4.48 22.50
N TRP A 124 1.11 4.66 23.51
CA TRP A 124 1.44 4.45 24.93
C TRP A 124 1.51 2.97 25.32
N ARG A 125 0.96 2.04 24.53
CA ARG A 125 1.06 0.59 24.75
C ARG A 125 2.09 -0.07 23.85
N HIS A 126 2.11 0.32 22.58
CA HIS A 126 2.93 -0.28 21.54
C HIS A 126 3.63 0.84 20.70
N PRO A 127 4.58 1.60 21.29
CA PRO A 127 5.13 2.80 20.64
C PRO A 127 5.71 2.54 19.26
N TRP A 128 6.51 1.48 19.12
CA TRP A 128 7.11 1.11 17.83
C TRP A 128 6.08 0.64 16.81
N ALA A 129 5.22 -0.31 17.17
CA ALA A 129 4.20 -0.82 16.27
C ALA A 129 3.23 0.29 15.85
N ALA A 130 2.78 1.13 16.78
CA ALA A 130 1.94 2.29 16.48
C ALA A 130 2.62 3.23 15.48
N PHE A 131 3.88 3.62 15.74
CA PHE A 131 4.63 4.49 14.82
C PHE A 131 4.69 3.90 13.40
N CYS A 132 5.06 2.63 13.27
CA CYS A 132 5.14 1.97 11.97
C CYS A 132 3.77 1.85 11.30
N ILE A 133 2.70 1.45 12.04
CA ILE A 133 1.36 1.32 11.48
C ILE A 133 0.83 2.70 11.03
N TRP A 134 0.98 3.74 11.84
CA TRP A 134 0.56 5.08 11.46
C TRP A 134 1.30 5.59 10.24
N SER A 135 2.64 5.51 10.21
CA SER A 135 3.45 6.02 9.10
C SER A 135 3.26 5.23 7.80
N HIS A 136 3.24 3.90 7.85
CA HIS A 136 3.28 3.07 6.64
C HIS A 136 1.90 2.64 6.14
N LYS A 137 0.87 2.69 6.99
CA LYS A 137 -0.48 2.25 6.62
C LYS A 137 -1.51 3.36 6.74
N VAL A 138 -1.71 3.93 7.94
CA VAL A 138 -2.80 4.91 8.15
C VAL A 138 -2.58 6.17 7.32
N LEU A 139 -1.40 6.82 7.43
CA LEU A 139 -1.09 8.02 6.64
C LEU A 139 -1.06 7.74 5.14
N ARG A 140 -0.59 6.57 4.73
CA ARG A 140 -0.60 6.15 3.33
C ARG A 140 -2.03 6.01 2.78
N TYR A 141 -2.94 5.37 3.53
CA TYR A 141 -4.34 5.26 3.11
C TYR A 141 -5.07 6.60 3.14
N GLY A 142 -4.62 7.55 3.97
CA GLY A 142 -5.14 8.91 4.05
C GLY A 142 -4.43 9.92 3.13
N ALA A 143 -3.43 9.52 2.34
CA ALA A 143 -2.60 10.43 1.55
C ALA A 143 -3.42 11.29 0.56
N TYR A 144 -4.52 10.76 0.01
CA TYR A 144 -5.43 11.51 -0.85
C TYR A 144 -6.01 12.77 -0.18
N VAL A 145 -6.20 12.76 1.15
CA VAL A 145 -6.66 13.94 1.90
C VAL A 145 -5.60 15.03 1.86
N PHE A 146 -4.33 14.66 2.11
CA PHE A 146 -3.22 15.61 2.04
C PHE A 146 -3.02 16.16 0.62
N MET A 147 -3.20 15.33 -0.41
CA MET A 147 -3.15 15.78 -1.81
C MET A 147 -4.26 16.80 -2.11
N LEU A 148 -5.48 16.56 -1.62
CA LEU A 148 -6.60 17.51 -1.78
C LEU A 148 -6.34 18.81 -1.02
N VAL A 149 -5.90 18.74 0.24
CA VAL A 149 -5.56 19.91 1.04
C VAL A 149 -4.45 20.72 0.37
N ALA A 150 -3.39 20.06 -0.12
CA ALA A 150 -2.30 20.70 -0.84
C ALA A 150 -2.79 21.41 -2.12
N MET A 151 -3.70 20.78 -2.89
CA MET A 151 -4.28 21.40 -4.09
C MET A 151 -5.10 22.64 -3.73
N VAL A 152 -6.02 22.54 -2.76
CA VAL A 152 -6.86 23.66 -2.32
C VAL A 152 -6.00 24.82 -1.80
N SER A 153 -4.98 24.52 -0.97
CA SER A 153 -4.06 25.53 -0.45
C SER A 153 -3.26 26.18 -1.58
N ASN A 154 -2.77 25.41 -2.55
CA ASN A 154 -2.05 25.98 -3.70
C ASN A 154 -2.93 26.91 -4.52
N ILE A 155 -4.20 26.53 -4.76
CA ILE A 155 -5.15 27.39 -5.50
C ILE A 155 -5.37 28.70 -4.75
N ALA A 156 -5.57 28.67 -3.42
CA ALA A 156 -5.80 29.86 -2.61
C ALA A 156 -4.56 30.77 -2.61
N LEU A 157 -3.36 30.22 -2.42
CA LEU A 157 -2.11 30.98 -2.33
C LEU A 157 -1.61 31.45 -3.71
N ALA A 158 -2.03 30.83 -4.81
CA ALA A 158 -1.65 31.25 -6.15
C ALA A 158 -2.14 32.67 -6.51
N LEU A 159 -3.17 33.17 -5.80
CA LEU A 159 -3.63 34.55 -5.93
C LEU A 159 -2.59 35.58 -5.47
N ASP A 160 -1.69 35.18 -4.57
CA ASP A 160 -0.57 36.03 -4.11
C ASP A 160 0.61 36.03 -5.11
N GLY A 161 0.54 35.21 -6.16
CA GLY A 161 1.55 35.15 -7.23
C GLY A 161 2.87 34.47 -6.82
N GLY A 162 3.95 34.79 -7.57
CA GLY A 162 5.30 34.34 -7.26
C GLY A 162 5.47 32.82 -7.21
N ILE A 163 6.08 32.31 -6.13
CA ILE A 163 6.38 30.88 -5.96
C ILE A 163 5.10 30.00 -5.91
N TYR A 164 4.01 30.52 -5.39
CA TYR A 164 2.76 29.77 -5.27
C TYR A 164 2.13 29.48 -6.62
N LEU A 165 2.24 30.41 -7.58
CA LEU A 165 1.79 30.18 -8.96
C LEU A 165 2.63 29.09 -9.63
N ALA A 166 3.96 29.09 -9.42
CA ALA A 166 4.85 28.05 -9.95
C ALA A 166 4.53 26.67 -9.34
N LEU A 167 4.25 26.61 -8.02
CA LEU A 167 3.85 25.39 -7.34
C LEU A 167 2.50 24.88 -7.84
N LEU A 168 1.52 25.77 -8.10
CA LEU A 168 0.25 25.38 -8.69
C LEU A 168 0.44 24.84 -10.11
N ALA A 169 1.26 25.50 -10.93
CA ALA A 169 1.56 25.02 -12.28
C ALA A 169 2.20 23.62 -12.27
N ALA A 170 3.17 23.37 -11.36
CA ALA A 170 3.77 22.05 -11.18
C ALA A 170 2.75 21.00 -10.72
N HIS A 171 1.84 21.37 -9.82
CA HIS A 171 0.79 20.51 -9.30
C HIS A 171 -0.21 20.12 -10.40
N VAL A 172 -0.66 21.09 -11.19
CA VAL A 172 -1.54 20.86 -12.36
C VAL A 172 -0.83 19.98 -13.40
N LEU A 173 0.43 20.27 -13.71
CA LEU A 173 1.23 19.46 -14.64
C LEU A 173 1.32 17.99 -14.16
N PHE A 174 1.52 17.76 -12.87
CA PHE A 174 1.55 16.42 -12.31
C PHE A 174 0.25 15.65 -12.57
N TYR A 175 -0.92 16.27 -12.36
CA TYR A 175 -2.19 15.62 -12.65
C TYR A 175 -2.48 15.46 -14.14
N MET A 176 -2.05 16.42 -14.98
CA MET A 176 -2.19 16.31 -16.43
C MET A 176 -1.35 15.15 -16.98
N LEU A 177 -0.12 14.97 -16.49
CA LEU A 177 0.73 13.82 -16.84
C LEU A 177 0.09 12.50 -16.39
N ALA A 178 -0.45 12.45 -15.17
CA ALA A 178 -1.17 11.27 -14.66
C ALA A 178 -2.36 10.92 -15.57
N LEU A 179 -3.20 11.90 -15.87
CA LEU A 179 -4.39 11.72 -16.71
C LEU A 179 -4.00 11.28 -18.13
N GLY A 180 -3.03 11.95 -18.73
CA GLY A 180 -2.53 11.59 -20.06
C GLY A 180 -2.04 10.14 -20.13
N THR A 181 -1.29 9.68 -19.11
CA THR A 181 -0.83 8.31 -19.04
C THR A 181 -1.98 7.30 -18.85
N ILE A 182 -2.96 7.64 -18.02
CA ILE A 182 -4.14 6.78 -17.78
C ILE A 182 -4.99 6.62 -19.04
N VAL A 183 -5.22 7.73 -19.77
CA VAL A 183 -6.04 7.74 -21.00
C VAL A 183 -5.37 6.98 -22.14
N GLN A 184 -4.06 7.12 -22.29
CA GLN A 184 -3.31 6.42 -23.36
C GLN A 184 -3.17 4.92 -23.09
N GLY A 185 -3.26 4.50 -21.86
CA GLY A 185 -3.14 3.10 -21.47
C GLY A 185 -1.71 2.54 -21.48
N PRO A 186 -1.53 1.27 -21.11
CA PRO A 186 -0.21 0.65 -20.94
C PRO A 186 0.54 0.43 -22.25
N GLU A 187 -0.16 0.39 -23.39
CA GLU A 187 0.41 0.10 -24.71
C GLU A 187 1.10 1.32 -25.35
N ALA A 188 0.95 2.51 -24.78
CA ALA A 188 1.45 3.75 -25.36
C ALA A 188 2.99 3.88 -25.38
N GLY A 189 3.72 2.94 -24.79
CA GLY A 189 5.19 2.94 -24.78
C GLY A 189 5.83 4.17 -24.12
N LEU A 190 5.10 4.86 -23.25
CA LEU A 190 5.57 6.07 -22.59
C LEU A 190 6.79 5.81 -21.70
N PRO A 191 7.74 6.77 -21.60
CA PRO A 191 8.85 6.66 -20.66
C PRO A 191 8.37 6.36 -19.23
N LYS A 192 9.11 5.52 -18.53
CA LYS A 192 8.77 5.03 -17.16
C LYS A 192 8.49 6.15 -16.16
N VAL A 193 9.10 7.32 -16.36
CA VAL A 193 8.90 8.48 -15.48
C VAL A 193 7.44 8.97 -15.45
N PHE A 194 6.70 8.80 -16.55
CA PHE A 194 5.29 9.20 -16.62
C PHE A 194 4.34 8.22 -15.90
N SER A 195 4.80 7.00 -15.64
CA SER A 195 4.01 6.03 -14.89
C SER A 195 3.89 6.36 -13.39
N VAL A 196 4.84 7.13 -12.84
CA VAL A 196 4.84 7.48 -11.40
C VAL A 196 3.65 8.36 -11.02
N PRO A 197 3.35 9.49 -11.70
CA PRO A 197 2.14 10.28 -11.44
C PRO A 197 0.85 9.46 -11.59
N ALA A 198 0.74 8.66 -12.66
CA ALA A 198 -0.43 7.82 -12.90
C ALA A 198 -0.64 6.79 -11.76
N TYR A 199 0.43 6.12 -11.35
CA TYR A 199 0.40 5.18 -10.23
C TYR A 199 0.00 5.85 -8.91
N MET A 200 0.55 7.03 -8.60
CA MET A 200 0.21 7.78 -7.40
C MET A 200 -1.26 8.21 -7.39
N VAL A 201 -1.75 8.77 -8.49
CA VAL A 201 -3.14 9.22 -8.60
C VAL A 201 -4.11 8.04 -8.50
N THR A 202 -3.91 6.99 -9.30
CA THR A 202 -4.80 5.81 -9.30
C THR A 202 -4.82 5.11 -7.94
N SER A 203 -3.67 5.00 -7.26
CA SER A 203 -3.60 4.41 -5.92
C SER A 203 -4.38 5.26 -4.89
N ASN A 204 -4.23 6.58 -4.92
CA ASN A 204 -4.92 7.48 -4.00
C ASN A 204 -6.42 7.54 -4.26
N VAL A 205 -6.86 7.48 -5.52
CA VAL A 205 -8.29 7.33 -5.86
C VAL A 205 -8.84 6.00 -5.32
N ALA A 206 -8.09 4.90 -5.48
CA ALA A 206 -8.48 3.62 -4.91
C ALA A 206 -8.60 3.67 -3.37
N PHE A 207 -7.68 4.35 -2.68
CA PHE A 207 -7.75 4.54 -1.22
C PHE A 207 -8.93 5.42 -0.81
N ALA A 208 -9.24 6.48 -1.54
CA ALA A 208 -10.42 7.32 -1.30
C ALA A 208 -11.73 6.52 -1.43
N ILE A 209 -11.87 5.72 -2.50
CA ILE A 209 -13.03 4.84 -2.69
C ILE A 209 -13.12 3.79 -1.58
N ALA A 210 -11.99 3.17 -1.20
CA ALA A 210 -11.95 2.21 -0.11
C ALA A 210 -12.37 2.85 1.22
N SER A 211 -11.92 4.08 1.51
CA SER A 211 -12.30 4.83 2.70
C SER A 211 -13.80 5.13 2.73
N LEU A 212 -14.38 5.56 1.60
CA LEU A 212 -15.83 5.80 1.49
C LEU A 212 -16.64 4.53 1.71
N ARG A 213 -16.22 3.40 1.13
CA ARG A 213 -16.85 2.10 1.34
C ARG A 213 -16.73 1.62 2.79
N PHE A 214 -15.57 1.84 3.39
CA PHE A 214 -15.33 1.53 4.80
C PHE A 214 -16.27 2.31 5.72
N LEU A 215 -16.42 3.62 5.51
CA LEU A 215 -17.32 4.48 6.27
C LEU A 215 -18.80 4.11 6.08
N ARG A 216 -19.18 3.55 4.92
CA ARG A 216 -20.51 3.00 4.66
C ARG A 216 -20.73 1.61 5.28
N GLY A 217 -19.73 1.04 5.94
CA GLY A 217 -19.81 -0.30 6.53
C GLY A 217 -19.72 -1.45 5.51
N GLU A 218 -19.38 -1.17 4.25
CA GLU A 218 -19.27 -2.20 3.21
C GLU A 218 -18.17 -3.20 3.55
N SER A 219 -18.39 -4.49 3.25
CA SER A 219 -17.40 -5.55 3.37
C SER A 219 -17.24 -6.30 2.04
N MET A 220 -16.02 -6.76 1.77
CA MET A 220 -15.70 -7.55 0.59
C MET A 220 -15.09 -8.89 1.03
N ALA A 221 -15.96 -9.85 1.39
CA ALA A 221 -15.56 -11.16 1.89
C ALA A 221 -15.20 -12.15 0.78
N THR A 222 -15.72 -11.97 -0.44
CA THR A 222 -15.52 -12.94 -1.54
C THR A 222 -14.28 -12.60 -2.36
N TRP A 223 -13.38 -13.57 -2.44
CA TRP A 223 -12.28 -13.57 -3.39
C TRP A 223 -12.68 -14.39 -4.62
N ARG A 224 -12.61 -13.80 -5.81
CA ARG A 224 -12.67 -14.58 -7.06
C ARG A 224 -11.23 -14.83 -7.49
N PRO A 225 -10.78 -16.10 -7.57
CA PRO A 225 -9.48 -16.44 -8.12
C PRO A 225 -9.35 -15.88 -9.53
N ARG A 226 -8.13 -15.60 -9.94
CA ARG A 226 -7.84 -15.34 -11.36
C ARG A 226 -8.26 -16.55 -12.14
N ALA A 227 -9.03 -16.37 -13.22
CA ALA A 227 -9.20 -17.41 -14.22
C ALA A 227 -7.80 -17.61 -14.83
N GLY A 228 -7.23 -18.81 -14.62
CA GLY A 228 -6.00 -19.24 -15.24
C GLY A 228 -6.21 -19.43 -16.75
#